data_e9ea942b5a2bf0ae45e0cd18d094456a
#
_entry.id   e9ea942b5a2bf0ae45e0cd18d094456a
#
_cell.length_a   1.000
_cell.length_b   1.000
_cell.length_c   1.000
_cell.angle_alpha   90.00
_cell.angle_beta   90.00
_cell.angle_gamma   90.00
#
_symmetry.space_group_name_H-M   'P 1'
#
loop_
_entity.id
_entity.type
_entity.pdbx_description
1 polymer ?
#
loop_
_entity_poly.entity_id
_entity_poly.type
_entity_poly.pdbx_seq_one_letter_code
_entity_poly.pdbx_strand_id
1 'polypeptide(L)'
;AGIVPAALEMMDQACIVAVESSIYAAGYPVDAGAVLLVELDGWPAAVGAESAAVEVLLMAAGARTIRAASSSDERARLWQGRKKAFGAMGRIAPDLVVQDAVVPRSALPDVLEQILAIGRTYRLTVANVFHAGDGNLHPNICYDHRDADLSGRVQRAAREIMAVCVAAGGSITGEHGVGSDKLDYMPMIFDPERFIFETALTWRDTA
;
A
#
# COMPACT_ATOMS: atom_id res chain seq x y z
N ALA A 1 -15.36 -0.59 16.58
CA ALA A 1 -15.55 0.47 17.58
C ALA A 1 -16.48 1.60 17.08
N GLY A 2 -16.82 1.60 15.80
CA GLY A 2 -17.67 2.64 15.21
C GLY A 2 -16.95 3.95 14.90
N ILE A 3 -15.62 3.98 15.01
CA ILE A 3 -14.79 5.13 14.64
C ILE A 3 -14.41 5.01 13.16
N VAL A 4 -14.61 6.07 12.41
CA VAL A 4 -14.22 6.17 11.00
C VAL A 4 -13.15 7.26 10.90
N PRO A 5 -11.86 6.92 10.81
CA PRO A 5 -10.80 7.91 10.68
C PRO A 5 -10.87 8.64 9.35
N ALA A 6 -10.42 9.90 9.31
CA ALA A 6 -10.25 10.67 8.08
C ALA A 6 -9.17 10.08 7.17
N ALA A 7 -8.16 9.43 7.77
CA ALA A 7 -7.19 8.62 7.04
C ALA A 7 -6.63 7.51 7.92
N LEU A 8 -6.33 6.37 7.28
CA LEU A 8 -5.67 5.24 7.90
C LEU A 8 -4.63 4.69 6.92
N GLU A 9 -3.35 5.01 7.19
CA GLU A 9 -2.22 4.75 6.30
C GLU A 9 -1.21 3.81 6.95
N MET A 10 -0.57 2.98 6.17
CA MET A 10 0.42 2.04 6.68
C MET A 10 1.71 2.06 5.87
N MET A 11 2.83 1.84 6.55
CA MET A 11 4.16 1.60 5.97
C MET A 11 4.79 0.40 6.67
N ASP A 12 5.41 -0.50 5.90
CA ASP A 12 6.20 -1.61 6.47
C ASP A 12 7.62 -1.16 6.84
N GLN A 13 8.37 -2.08 7.46
CA GLN A 13 9.73 -1.80 7.91
C GLN A 13 10.66 -1.34 6.79
N ALA A 14 10.58 -1.94 5.60
CA ALA A 14 11.45 -1.57 4.47
C ALA A 14 11.19 -0.11 4.05
N CYS A 15 9.93 0.28 4.00
CA CYS A 15 9.51 1.64 3.72
C CYS A 15 9.96 2.61 4.83
N ILE A 16 9.75 2.25 6.11
CA ILE A 16 10.17 3.05 7.26
C ILE A 16 11.67 3.33 7.21
N VAL A 17 12.50 2.31 7.01
CA VAL A 17 13.95 2.46 6.92
C VAL A 17 14.35 3.38 5.78
N ALA A 18 13.72 3.27 4.61
CA ALA A 18 13.98 4.16 3.47
C ALA A 18 13.64 5.62 3.81
N VAL A 19 12.48 5.86 4.42
CA VAL A 19 12.04 7.20 4.83
C VAL A 19 12.99 7.79 5.86
N GLU A 20 13.31 7.06 6.93
CA GLU A 20 14.18 7.54 8.03
C GLU A 20 15.63 7.76 7.59
N SER A 21 16.08 7.08 6.53
CA SER A 21 17.39 7.32 5.91
C SER A 21 17.40 8.51 4.95
N SER A 22 16.25 9.14 4.72
CA SER A 22 16.08 10.24 3.77
C SER A 22 16.02 11.61 4.48
N ILE A 23 15.96 12.68 3.70
CA ILE A 23 15.71 14.03 4.20
C ILE A 23 14.28 14.22 4.76
N TYR A 24 13.43 13.20 4.62
CA TYR A 24 12.03 13.20 5.05
C TYR A 24 11.82 12.43 6.35
N ALA A 25 12.89 12.15 7.09
CA ALA A 25 12.83 11.48 8.38
C ALA A 25 11.81 12.16 9.31
N ALA A 26 10.91 11.35 9.85
CA ALA A 26 9.80 11.79 10.70
C ALA A 26 9.92 11.27 12.14
N GLY A 27 10.97 10.49 12.42
CA GLY A 27 11.22 9.82 13.70
C GLY A 27 10.38 8.57 13.88
N TYR A 28 10.13 7.83 12.80
CA TYR A 28 9.50 6.51 12.90
C TYR A 28 10.48 5.48 13.47
N PRO A 29 10.01 4.52 14.27
CA PRO A 29 10.88 3.48 14.82
C PRO A 29 11.33 2.52 13.71
N VAL A 30 12.61 2.55 13.33
CA VAL A 30 13.18 1.74 12.23
C VAL A 30 13.19 0.23 12.53
N ASP A 31 13.03 -0.15 13.78
CA ASP A 31 12.91 -1.54 14.24
C ASP A 31 11.46 -2.02 14.35
N ALA A 32 10.48 -1.19 13.99
CA ALA A 32 9.08 -1.60 13.91
C ALA A 32 8.82 -2.38 12.63
N GLY A 33 8.04 -3.46 12.72
CA GLY A 33 7.59 -4.20 11.54
C GLY A 33 6.68 -3.38 10.65
N ALA A 34 5.90 -2.46 11.24
CA ALA A 34 5.04 -1.52 10.54
C ALA A 34 4.75 -0.27 11.39
N VAL A 35 4.36 0.80 10.72
CA VAL A 35 3.78 2.01 11.32
C VAL A 35 2.42 2.25 10.69
N LEU A 36 1.43 2.49 11.56
CA LEU A 36 0.08 2.89 11.18
C LEU A 36 -0.11 4.37 11.53
N LEU A 37 -0.47 5.19 10.55
CA LEU A 37 -0.89 6.57 10.77
C LEU A 37 -2.41 6.62 10.77
N VAL A 38 -2.97 7.16 11.85
CA VAL A 38 -4.41 7.37 12.02
C VAL A 38 -4.66 8.86 12.09
N GLU A 39 -5.50 9.38 11.23
CA GLU A 39 -5.95 10.77 11.30
C GLU A 39 -7.43 10.81 11.63
N LEU A 40 -7.76 11.63 12.62
CA LEU A 40 -9.13 11.91 13.03
C LEU A 40 -9.47 13.36 12.73
N ASP A 41 -10.67 13.63 12.30
CA ASP A 41 -11.20 14.97 12.04
C ASP A 41 -12.56 15.17 12.70
N GLY A 42 -13.01 16.41 12.75
CA GLY A 42 -14.31 16.76 13.31
C GLY A 42 -14.21 17.81 14.44
N TRP A 43 -15.22 17.84 15.29
CA TRP A 43 -15.27 18.77 16.43
C TRP A 43 -14.22 18.41 17.48
N PRO A 44 -13.48 19.37 18.05
CA PRO A 44 -12.38 19.10 18.98
C PRO A 44 -12.71 18.16 20.12
N ALA A 45 -13.91 18.26 20.69
CA ALA A 45 -14.34 17.38 21.78
C ALA A 45 -14.56 15.92 21.31
N ALA A 46 -15.08 15.73 20.09
CA ALA A 46 -15.25 14.40 19.49
C ALA A 46 -13.91 13.79 19.16
N VAL A 47 -13.04 14.55 18.48
CA VAL A 47 -11.65 14.11 18.14
C VAL A 47 -10.88 13.69 19.39
N GLY A 48 -11.00 14.44 20.49
CA GLY A 48 -10.34 14.08 21.76
C GLY A 48 -10.85 12.74 22.33
N ALA A 49 -12.16 12.51 22.30
CA ALA A 49 -12.73 11.24 22.77
C ALA A 49 -12.38 10.06 21.87
N GLU A 50 -12.44 10.27 20.55
CA GLU A 50 -12.07 9.24 19.56
C GLU A 50 -10.58 8.92 19.61
N SER A 51 -9.70 9.91 19.79
CA SER A 51 -8.26 9.69 19.96
C SER A 51 -7.97 8.79 21.14
N ALA A 52 -8.58 9.06 22.30
CA ALA A 52 -8.44 8.22 23.49
C ALA A 52 -8.94 6.79 23.23
N ALA A 53 -10.04 6.63 22.54
CA ALA A 53 -10.57 5.31 22.19
C ALA A 53 -9.68 4.56 21.19
N VAL A 54 -9.11 5.25 20.20
CA VAL A 54 -8.13 4.68 19.25
C VAL A 54 -6.88 4.22 19.96
N GLU A 55 -6.33 5.01 20.89
CA GLU A 55 -5.17 4.61 21.69
C GLU A 55 -5.42 3.30 22.46
N VAL A 56 -6.59 3.21 23.13
CA VAL A 56 -6.98 1.98 23.84
C VAL A 56 -7.06 0.78 22.89
N LEU A 57 -7.65 0.95 21.73
CA LEU A 57 -7.78 -0.11 20.72
C LEU A 57 -6.42 -0.56 20.18
N LEU A 58 -5.54 0.39 19.87
CA LEU A 58 -4.20 0.09 19.37
C LEU A 58 -3.36 -0.64 20.41
N MET A 59 -3.41 -0.22 21.67
CA MET A 59 -2.72 -0.93 22.78
C MET A 59 -3.27 -2.33 22.99
N ALA A 60 -4.59 -2.49 22.95
CA ALA A 60 -5.24 -3.80 23.06
C ALA A 60 -4.89 -4.74 21.89
N ALA A 61 -4.64 -4.16 20.70
CA ALA A 61 -4.17 -4.88 19.51
C ALA A 61 -2.66 -5.17 19.50
N GLY A 62 -1.92 -4.75 20.53
CA GLY A 62 -0.49 -5.02 20.65
C GLY A 62 0.43 -3.97 20.04
N ALA A 63 -0.05 -2.74 19.82
CA ALA A 63 0.80 -1.64 19.39
C ALA A 63 1.92 -1.43 20.44
N ARG A 64 3.17 -1.39 19.96
CA ARG A 64 4.35 -1.25 20.82
C ARG A 64 4.49 0.16 21.39
N THR A 65 4.23 1.15 20.55
CA THR A 65 4.29 2.58 20.88
C THR A 65 3.21 3.33 20.15
N ILE A 66 2.69 4.37 20.78
CA ILE A 66 1.75 5.32 20.16
C ILE A 66 2.34 6.71 20.33
N ARG A 67 2.26 7.51 19.29
CA ARG A 67 2.65 8.92 19.28
C ARG A 67 1.52 9.77 18.72
N ALA A 68 0.85 10.52 19.57
CA ALA A 68 -0.13 11.51 19.15
C ALA A 68 0.59 12.83 18.83
N ALA A 69 0.29 13.44 17.68
CA ALA A 69 0.82 14.73 17.33
C ALA A 69 0.25 15.81 18.27
N SER A 70 1.13 16.57 18.93
CA SER A 70 0.78 17.63 19.87
C SER A 70 0.66 19.00 19.20
N SER A 71 1.05 19.11 17.92
CA SER A 71 1.04 20.35 17.15
C SER A 71 0.84 20.08 15.66
N SER A 72 0.45 21.14 14.93
CA SER A 72 0.36 21.11 13.45
C SER A 72 1.69 20.73 12.79
N ASP A 73 2.81 21.18 13.35
CA ASP A 73 4.13 20.91 12.79
C ASP A 73 4.54 19.45 13.01
N GLU A 74 4.19 18.87 14.14
CA GLU A 74 4.42 17.44 14.39
C GLU A 74 3.55 16.58 13.49
N ARG A 75 2.26 16.91 13.34
CA ARG A 75 1.36 16.27 12.39
C ARG A 75 1.92 16.36 10.96
N ALA A 76 2.36 17.52 10.53
CA ALA A 76 2.94 17.73 9.19
C ALA A 76 4.18 16.86 8.96
N ARG A 77 5.07 16.72 9.95
CA ARG A 77 6.25 15.84 9.86
C ARG A 77 5.86 14.37 9.72
N LEU A 78 4.92 13.89 10.53
CA LEU A 78 4.41 12.52 10.40
C LEU A 78 3.87 12.26 9.00
N TRP A 79 3.02 13.14 8.49
CA TRP A 79 2.49 13.05 7.14
C TRP A 79 3.55 13.19 6.04
N GLN A 80 4.57 14.00 6.26
CA GLN A 80 5.64 14.16 5.28
C GLN A 80 6.36 12.85 5.00
N GLY A 81 6.69 12.08 6.05
CA GLY A 81 7.30 10.76 5.89
C GLY A 81 6.45 9.84 5.02
N ARG A 82 5.15 9.74 5.30
CA ARG A 82 4.22 8.93 4.50
C ARG A 82 4.07 9.43 3.05
N LYS A 83 3.88 10.74 2.86
CA LYS A 83 3.71 11.34 1.53
C LYS A 83 4.95 11.25 0.65
N LYS A 84 6.14 11.17 1.26
CA LYS A 84 7.43 11.11 0.53
C LYS A 84 8.02 9.70 0.49
N ALA A 85 7.27 8.70 0.94
CA ALA A 85 7.72 7.32 0.99
C ALA A 85 8.17 6.78 -0.37
N PHE A 86 7.40 7.01 -1.44
CA PHE A 86 7.78 6.59 -2.79
C PHE A 86 9.14 7.16 -3.23
N GLY A 87 9.35 8.46 -3.03
CA GLY A 87 10.64 9.08 -3.34
C GLY A 87 11.78 8.57 -2.46
N ALA A 88 11.50 8.22 -1.20
CA ALA A 88 12.51 7.66 -0.30
C ALA A 88 12.94 6.24 -0.71
N MET A 89 12.07 5.45 -1.34
CA MET A 89 12.39 4.10 -1.82
C MET A 89 13.50 4.07 -2.88
N GLY A 90 13.78 5.18 -3.56
CA GLY A 90 14.96 5.33 -4.41
C GLY A 90 16.30 5.09 -3.70
N ARG A 91 16.31 5.03 -2.36
CA ARG A 91 17.47 4.60 -1.57
C ARG A 91 17.63 3.08 -1.48
N ILE A 92 16.58 2.34 -1.76
CA ILE A 92 16.60 0.87 -1.78
C ILE A 92 17.15 0.39 -3.13
N ALA A 93 16.62 0.92 -4.23
CA ALA A 93 17.03 0.60 -5.58
C ALA A 93 16.72 1.76 -6.54
N PRO A 94 17.37 1.84 -7.72
CA PRO A 94 17.16 2.94 -8.66
C PRO A 94 15.76 2.96 -9.29
N ASP A 95 15.13 1.79 -9.39
CA ASP A 95 13.83 1.63 -10.01
C ASP A 95 12.86 0.95 -9.07
N LEU A 96 11.58 1.17 -9.30
CA LEU A 96 10.52 0.45 -8.60
C LEU A 96 9.31 0.21 -9.52
N VAL A 97 8.68 -0.94 -9.35
CA VAL A 97 7.37 -1.25 -9.92
C VAL A 97 6.34 -1.08 -8.81
N VAL A 98 5.49 -0.08 -8.97
CA VAL A 98 4.38 0.17 -8.07
C VAL A 98 3.21 -0.71 -8.48
N GLN A 99 2.81 -1.61 -7.61
CA GLN A 99 1.55 -2.32 -7.76
C GLN A 99 0.44 -1.46 -7.13
N ASP A 100 -0.75 -1.58 -7.71
CA ASP A 100 -1.96 -0.95 -7.15
C ASP A 100 -3.06 -2.00 -7.25
N ALA A 101 -3.49 -2.49 -6.11
CA ALA A 101 -4.56 -3.46 -5.98
C ALA A 101 -5.44 -3.08 -4.81
N VAL A 102 -6.68 -3.53 -4.81
CA VAL A 102 -7.56 -3.38 -3.65
C VAL A 102 -8.01 -4.76 -3.18
N VAL A 103 -8.10 -4.93 -1.87
CA VAL A 103 -8.59 -6.15 -1.24
C VAL A 103 -9.58 -5.80 -0.12
N PRO A 104 -10.46 -6.72 0.29
CA PRO A 104 -11.25 -6.52 1.50
C PRO A 104 -10.32 -6.21 2.68
N ARG A 105 -10.66 -5.19 3.48
CA ARG A 105 -9.82 -4.74 4.62
C ARG A 105 -9.48 -5.87 5.59
N SER A 106 -10.39 -6.82 5.78
CA SER A 106 -10.17 -7.99 6.64
C SER A 106 -9.12 -8.95 6.09
N ALA A 107 -8.83 -8.91 4.78
CA ALA A 107 -7.83 -9.76 4.13
C ALA A 107 -6.44 -9.10 4.10
N LEU A 108 -6.32 -7.81 4.45
CA LEU A 108 -5.06 -7.07 4.37
C LEU A 108 -3.87 -7.77 5.07
N PRO A 109 -3.99 -8.27 6.31
CA PRO A 109 -2.85 -8.90 6.99
C PRO A 109 -2.35 -10.15 6.25
N ASP A 110 -3.26 -11.03 5.84
CA ASP A 110 -2.93 -12.28 5.16
C ASP A 110 -2.35 -12.03 3.77
N VAL A 111 -2.91 -11.06 3.04
CA VAL A 111 -2.41 -10.67 1.72
C VAL A 111 -1.02 -10.05 1.82
N LEU A 112 -0.79 -9.18 2.81
CA LEU A 112 0.54 -8.58 3.04
C LEU A 112 1.59 -9.65 3.35
N GLU A 113 1.27 -10.63 4.18
CA GLU A 113 2.19 -11.74 4.48
C GLU A 113 2.55 -12.53 3.22
N GLN A 114 1.57 -12.82 2.36
CA GLN A 114 1.79 -13.48 1.07
C GLN A 114 2.65 -12.62 0.13
N ILE A 115 2.41 -11.32 0.04
CA ILE A 115 3.21 -10.38 -0.76
C ILE A 115 4.68 -10.42 -0.31
N LEU A 116 4.93 -10.37 1.00
CA LEU A 116 6.28 -10.45 1.55
C LEU A 116 6.92 -11.83 1.29
N ALA A 117 6.13 -12.92 1.32
CA ALA A 117 6.61 -14.25 0.98
C ALA A 117 6.99 -14.38 -0.51
N ILE A 118 6.20 -13.78 -1.41
CA ILE A 118 6.53 -13.67 -2.84
C ILE A 118 7.86 -12.92 -3.02
N GLY A 119 8.01 -11.76 -2.38
CA GLY A 119 9.27 -11.01 -2.39
C GLY A 119 10.48 -11.89 -2.02
N ARG A 120 10.37 -12.65 -0.92
CA ARG A 120 11.42 -13.59 -0.48
C ARG A 120 11.68 -14.69 -1.51
N THR A 121 10.63 -15.30 -2.08
CA THR A 121 10.73 -16.37 -3.08
C THR A 121 11.49 -15.90 -4.32
N TYR A 122 11.18 -14.71 -4.79
CA TYR A 122 11.83 -14.11 -5.95
C TYR A 122 13.13 -13.36 -5.62
N ARG A 123 13.55 -13.33 -4.35
CA ARG A 123 14.72 -12.58 -3.86
C ARG A 123 14.66 -11.10 -4.28
N LEU A 124 13.52 -10.50 -4.08
CA LEU A 124 13.24 -9.10 -4.38
C LEU A 124 12.91 -8.35 -3.08
N THR A 125 13.33 -7.11 -2.99
CA THR A 125 12.87 -6.22 -1.92
C THR A 125 11.52 -5.65 -2.31
N VAL A 126 10.52 -5.91 -1.48
CA VAL A 126 9.20 -5.31 -1.59
C VAL A 126 9.00 -4.37 -0.41
N ALA A 127 8.75 -3.11 -0.67
CA ALA A 127 8.43 -2.10 0.33
C ALA A 127 6.96 -1.70 0.21
N ASN A 128 6.22 -1.82 1.31
CA ASN A 128 4.77 -1.63 1.29
C ASN A 128 4.38 -0.31 1.93
N VAL A 129 3.61 0.47 1.19
CA VAL A 129 2.96 1.69 1.66
C VAL A 129 1.56 1.73 1.09
N PHE A 130 0.53 1.87 1.92
CA PHE A 130 -0.84 1.73 1.42
C PHE A 130 -1.90 2.43 2.29
N HIS A 131 -3.08 2.60 1.67
CA HIS A 131 -4.28 3.13 2.29
C HIS A 131 -5.01 2.00 3.04
N ALA A 132 -4.60 1.75 4.29
CA ALA A 132 -5.15 0.65 5.08
C ALA A 132 -6.66 0.81 5.33
N GLY A 133 -7.15 2.06 5.36
CA GLY A 133 -8.57 2.38 5.54
C GLY A 133 -9.46 1.91 4.39
N ASP A 134 -8.92 1.87 3.18
CA ASP A 134 -9.65 1.55 1.95
C ASP A 134 -9.38 0.13 1.44
N GLY A 135 -8.34 -0.51 1.96
CA GLY A 135 -7.87 -1.80 1.44
C GLY A 135 -7.05 -1.67 0.17
N ASN A 136 -6.65 -0.45 -0.21
CA ASN A 136 -5.83 -0.20 -1.39
C ASN A 136 -4.34 -0.38 -1.06
N LEU A 137 -3.72 -1.33 -1.72
CA LEU A 137 -2.35 -1.79 -1.52
C LEU A 137 -1.42 -1.23 -2.59
N HIS A 138 -0.26 -0.72 -2.18
CA HIS A 138 0.83 -0.37 -3.09
C HIS A 138 2.11 -1.14 -2.72
N PRO A 139 2.21 -2.43 -3.04
CA PRO A 139 3.47 -3.15 -2.97
C PRO A 139 4.44 -2.58 -4.01
N ASN A 140 5.59 -2.11 -3.54
CA ASN A 140 6.63 -1.52 -4.38
C ASN A 140 7.78 -2.50 -4.50
N ILE A 141 7.94 -3.09 -5.67
CA ILE A 141 9.06 -4.00 -5.96
C ILE A 141 10.25 -3.13 -6.38
N CYS A 142 11.28 -3.09 -5.52
CA CYS A 142 12.48 -2.30 -5.74
C CYS A 142 13.53 -3.13 -6.49
N TYR A 143 14.10 -2.59 -7.58
CA TYR A 143 15.06 -3.32 -8.42
C TYR A 143 15.95 -2.37 -9.24
N ASP A 144 16.86 -2.93 -10.02
CA ASP A 144 17.64 -2.22 -11.05
C ASP A 144 17.24 -2.81 -12.41
N HIS A 145 16.59 -2.02 -13.27
CA HIS A 145 16.11 -2.46 -14.58
C HIS A 145 17.23 -2.86 -15.55
N ARG A 146 18.47 -2.44 -15.29
CA ARG A 146 19.65 -2.82 -16.08
C ARG A 146 20.04 -4.28 -15.89
N ASP A 147 19.59 -4.91 -14.81
CA ASP A 147 19.71 -6.35 -14.60
C ASP A 147 18.49 -7.07 -15.21
N ALA A 148 18.73 -7.73 -16.35
CA ALA A 148 17.69 -8.43 -17.08
C ALA A 148 17.08 -9.61 -16.31
N ASP A 149 17.87 -10.30 -15.45
CA ASP A 149 17.36 -11.37 -14.60
C ASP A 149 16.42 -10.83 -13.52
N LEU A 150 16.78 -9.70 -12.91
CA LEU A 150 15.89 -9.00 -11.97
C LEU A 150 14.59 -8.60 -12.64
N SER A 151 14.63 -8.00 -13.82
CA SER A 151 13.45 -7.57 -14.56
C SER A 151 12.47 -8.73 -14.81
N GLY A 152 12.97 -9.88 -15.22
CA GLY A 152 12.14 -11.09 -15.40
C GLY A 152 11.55 -11.62 -14.11
N ARG A 153 12.29 -11.55 -12.98
CA ARG A 153 11.77 -11.93 -11.66
C ARG A 153 10.70 -10.97 -11.17
N VAL A 154 10.89 -9.66 -11.39
CA VAL A 154 9.93 -8.61 -11.03
C VAL A 154 8.58 -8.83 -11.73
N GLN A 155 8.58 -9.11 -13.03
CA GLN A 155 7.34 -9.36 -13.78
C GLN A 155 6.58 -10.59 -13.23
N ARG A 156 7.29 -11.68 -12.92
CA ARG A 156 6.65 -12.87 -12.34
C ARG A 156 6.10 -12.60 -10.94
N ALA A 157 6.87 -11.92 -10.09
CA ALA A 157 6.43 -11.56 -8.74
C ALA A 157 5.22 -10.62 -8.79
N ALA A 158 5.24 -9.61 -9.66
CA ALA A 158 4.13 -8.68 -9.85
C ALA A 158 2.84 -9.40 -10.24
N ARG A 159 2.93 -10.36 -11.18
CA ARG A 159 1.78 -11.17 -11.58
C ARG A 159 1.24 -12.04 -10.43
N GLU A 160 2.12 -12.64 -9.65
CA GLU A 160 1.73 -13.48 -8.51
C GLU A 160 1.08 -12.64 -7.40
N ILE A 161 1.62 -11.45 -7.12
CA ILE A 161 1.01 -10.49 -6.19
C ILE A 161 -0.43 -10.14 -6.62
N MET A 162 -0.63 -9.82 -7.91
CA MET A 162 -1.97 -9.54 -8.42
C MET A 162 -2.91 -10.74 -8.28
N ALA A 163 -2.42 -11.94 -8.57
CA ALA A 163 -3.22 -13.17 -8.41
C ALA A 163 -3.65 -13.39 -6.95
N VAL A 164 -2.77 -13.14 -5.98
CA VAL A 164 -3.09 -13.21 -4.55
C VAL A 164 -4.17 -12.18 -4.18
N CYS A 165 -4.05 -10.93 -4.66
CA CYS A 165 -5.05 -9.91 -4.38
C CYS A 165 -6.43 -10.27 -4.95
N VAL A 166 -6.49 -10.77 -6.17
CA VAL A 166 -7.74 -11.20 -6.80
C VAL A 166 -8.33 -12.42 -6.08
N ALA A 167 -7.51 -13.40 -5.72
CA ALA A 167 -7.96 -14.58 -4.98
C ALA A 167 -8.52 -14.23 -3.59
N ALA A 168 -8.06 -13.14 -2.99
CA ALA A 168 -8.60 -12.61 -1.74
C ALA A 168 -9.95 -11.85 -1.92
N GLY A 169 -10.51 -11.85 -3.11
CA GLY A 169 -11.76 -11.12 -3.44
C GLY A 169 -11.55 -9.65 -3.79
N GLY A 170 -10.33 -9.31 -4.19
CA GLY A 170 -9.92 -7.98 -4.57
C GLY A 170 -9.94 -7.70 -6.07
N SER A 171 -9.27 -6.62 -6.48
CA SER A 171 -9.16 -6.17 -7.87
C SER A 171 -7.71 -5.85 -8.23
N ILE A 172 -7.40 -5.89 -9.55
CA ILE A 172 -6.07 -5.57 -10.09
C ILE A 172 -5.73 -4.08 -10.07
N THR A 173 -6.67 -3.24 -9.70
CA THR A 173 -6.44 -1.79 -9.53
C THR A 173 -7.36 -1.24 -8.45
N GLY A 174 -6.83 -0.34 -7.64
CA GLY A 174 -7.60 0.45 -6.69
C GLY A 174 -7.87 1.85 -7.24
N GLU A 175 -6.81 2.58 -7.60
CA GLU A 175 -6.90 3.99 -8.00
C GLU A 175 -6.12 4.37 -9.27
N HIS A 176 -5.06 3.60 -9.65
CA HIS A 176 -4.21 3.95 -10.79
C HIS A 176 -4.84 3.62 -12.16
N GLY A 177 -5.82 2.73 -12.19
CA GLY A 177 -6.38 2.19 -13.42
C GLY A 177 -5.53 1.06 -14.03
N VAL A 178 -6.00 0.52 -15.13
CA VAL A 178 -5.36 -0.61 -15.83
C VAL A 178 -4.21 -0.14 -16.72
N GLY A 179 -4.43 0.90 -17.53
CA GLY A 179 -3.46 1.38 -18.49
C GLY A 179 -2.99 0.28 -19.44
N SER A 180 -1.78 0.41 -19.97
CA SER A 180 -1.10 -0.63 -20.75
C SER A 180 -0.50 -1.73 -19.87
N ASP A 181 -0.10 -1.38 -18.66
CA ASP A 181 0.75 -2.21 -17.80
C ASP A 181 0.01 -3.37 -17.15
N LYS A 182 -1.31 -3.26 -17.01
CA LYS A 182 -2.15 -4.27 -16.37
C LYS A 182 -3.11 -4.99 -17.32
N LEU A 183 -3.00 -4.77 -18.64
CA LEU A 183 -3.85 -5.44 -19.63
C LEU A 183 -3.77 -6.96 -19.51
N ASP A 184 -2.59 -7.51 -19.29
CA ASP A 184 -2.35 -8.95 -19.11
C ASP A 184 -2.96 -9.53 -17.82
N TYR A 185 -3.41 -8.66 -16.90
CA TYR A 185 -4.08 -9.07 -15.66
C TYR A 185 -5.61 -9.05 -15.78
N MET A 186 -6.16 -8.42 -16.81
CA MET A 186 -7.61 -8.34 -17.04
C MET A 186 -8.30 -9.73 -17.00
N PRO A 187 -7.73 -10.80 -17.62
CA PRO A 187 -8.33 -12.13 -17.54
C PRO A 187 -8.40 -12.74 -16.13
N MET A 188 -7.72 -12.16 -15.13
CA MET A 188 -7.86 -12.61 -13.74
C MET A 188 -9.21 -12.24 -13.13
N ILE A 189 -9.88 -11.21 -13.67
CA ILE A 189 -11.15 -10.68 -13.15
C ILE A 189 -12.29 -10.89 -14.14
N PHE A 190 -12.01 -10.72 -15.44
CA PHE A 190 -13.02 -10.75 -16.48
C PHE A 190 -12.88 -12.00 -17.35
N ASP A 191 -14.03 -12.59 -17.71
CA ASP A 191 -14.06 -13.59 -18.76
C ASP A 191 -13.58 -12.98 -20.09
N PRO A 192 -12.57 -13.57 -20.74
CA PRO A 192 -12.04 -13.05 -21.99
C PRO A 192 -13.12 -12.87 -23.09
N GLU A 193 -14.10 -13.76 -23.17
CA GLU A 193 -15.19 -13.66 -24.15
C GLU A 193 -16.10 -12.47 -23.86
N ARG A 194 -16.39 -12.23 -22.60
CA ARG A 194 -17.20 -11.09 -22.15
C ARG A 194 -16.47 -9.76 -22.32
N PHE A 195 -15.16 -9.74 -22.06
CA PHE A 195 -14.33 -8.56 -22.25
C PHE A 195 -14.27 -8.12 -23.73
N ILE A 196 -14.13 -9.06 -24.66
CA ILE A 196 -14.13 -8.75 -26.11
C ILE A 196 -15.47 -8.17 -26.54
N PHE A 197 -16.57 -8.66 -25.98
CA PHE A 197 -17.91 -8.14 -26.29
C PHE A 197 -18.12 -6.71 -25.79
N GLU A 198 -17.71 -6.40 -24.56
CA GLU A 198 -17.85 -5.06 -23.98
C GLU A 198 -16.99 -4.01 -24.69
N THR A 199 -15.75 -4.34 -25.06
CA THR A 199 -14.89 -3.46 -25.84
C THR A 199 -15.39 -3.25 -27.27
N ALA A 200 -16.00 -4.25 -27.90
CA ALA A 200 -16.57 -4.13 -29.22
C ALA A 200 -17.84 -3.23 -29.26
N LEU A 201 -18.62 -3.22 -28.18
CA LEU A 201 -19.79 -2.33 -28.06
C LEU A 201 -19.41 -0.87 -27.87
N THR A 202 -18.41 -0.56 -27.03
CA THR A 202 -17.95 0.82 -26.82
C THR A 202 -17.31 1.43 -28.06
N TRP A 203 -16.74 0.63 -28.96
CA TRP A 203 -16.16 1.12 -30.21
C TRP A 203 -17.21 1.48 -31.28
N ARG A 204 -18.40 0.91 -31.23
CA ARG A 204 -19.49 1.20 -32.17
C ARG A 204 -20.27 2.46 -31.83
N ASP A 205 -20.28 2.88 -30.59
CA ASP A 205 -21.00 4.07 -30.13
C ASP A 205 -20.23 5.39 -30.30
N THR A 206 -18.95 5.33 -30.72
CA THR A 206 -18.06 6.49 -30.90
C THR A 206 -17.69 6.79 -32.35
N ALA A 207 -18.34 6.12 -33.35
CA ALA A 207 -18.12 6.34 -34.80
C ALA A 207 -19.26 7.13 -35.47
#